data_67b8a5f28acccad28422c40a8fc14bdd
#
_entry.id   67b8a5f28acccad28422c40a8fc14bdd
#
_cell.length_a   1.000
_cell.length_b   1.000
_cell.length_c   1.000
_cell.angle_alpha   90.00
_cell.angle_beta   90.00
_cell.angle_gamma   90.00
#
_symmetry.space_group_name_H-M   'P 1'
#
loop_
_entity.id
_entity.type
_entity.pdbx_description
1 polymer ?
#
loop_
_entity_poly.entity_id
_entity_poly.type
_entity_poly.pdbx_seq_one_letter_code
_entity_poly.pdbx_strand_id
1 'polypeptide(L)'
;MKYPVDLLALATLVLATLLVMAILPAQADAPAADLPKIVILDPPEKGFFSKSLDFHGIPIKASHVVSEGAMYAAYERLSLELRHLPQVTANLAAAGAELEIIGKDQVTSDLPEFRHLKGKPLEEYNGLTIDQRTRGMGGLHTSCGEENLLRLKTDRYYGRDICLHEFAHCIRSAGVSREVNARFDQQFQRSLDKGLWVKSYAGSNPDEFFAETTMWYFGTHGDLNMTGVKPENGPEGLKKYDPETFALLDDFYNGRIPIKKLDPAPGRKRRAS
;
A
#
# COMPACT_ATOMS: atom_id res chain seq x y z
N MET A 1 34.19 56.28 59.69
CA MET A 1 34.40 54.85 59.72
C MET A 1 34.55 54.35 58.31
N LYS A 2 35.76 53.98 57.93
CA LYS A 2 36.10 53.52 56.56
C LYS A 2 36.06 52.00 56.56
N TYR A 3 35.34 51.38 55.62
CA TYR A 3 35.46 49.95 55.33
C TYR A 3 36.25 49.76 54.06
N PRO A 4 37.21 48.84 54.00
CA PRO A 4 37.97 48.56 52.80
C PRO A 4 37.18 47.60 51.87
N VAL A 5 37.34 47.83 50.57
CA VAL A 5 36.80 47.01 49.49
C VAL A 5 37.86 45.97 49.14
N ASP A 6 37.58 44.69 49.41
CA ASP A 6 38.38 43.57 48.93
C ASP A 6 38.02 43.18 47.48
N LEU A 7 39.01 43.31 46.61
CA LEU A 7 38.94 42.79 45.23
C LEU A 7 39.16 41.27 45.25
N LEU A 8 38.12 40.52 45.00
CA LEU A 8 38.27 39.08 44.64
C LEU A 8 38.25 38.93 43.11
N ALA A 9 39.34 38.39 42.62
CA ALA A 9 39.55 38.11 41.22
C ALA A 9 38.59 37.02 40.71
N LEU A 10 37.81 37.36 39.67
CA LEU A 10 36.98 36.37 38.94
C LEU A 10 37.87 35.66 37.92
N ALA A 11 38.22 34.40 38.19
CA ALA A 11 38.88 33.55 37.25
C ALA A 11 37.80 32.98 36.31
N THR A 12 37.77 33.47 35.08
CA THR A 12 36.92 32.92 33.98
C THR A 12 37.53 31.63 33.49
N LEU A 13 36.88 30.50 33.83
CA LEU A 13 37.17 29.19 33.27
C LEU A 13 36.47 29.08 31.90
N VAL A 14 37.23 29.25 30.82
CA VAL A 14 36.75 28.99 29.45
C VAL A 14 36.78 27.49 29.24
N LEU A 15 35.61 26.83 29.34
CA LEU A 15 35.39 25.43 28.97
C LEU A 15 35.28 25.34 27.47
N ALA A 16 36.34 24.95 26.77
CA ALA A 16 36.32 24.65 25.35
C ALA A 16 35.61 23.30 25.12
N THR A 17 34.32 23.33 24.80
CA THR A 17 33.59 22.14 24.31
C THR A 17 34.02 21.83 22.88
N LEU A 18 34.91 20.85 22.72
CA LEU A 18 35.22 20.22 21.43
C LEU A 18 33.98 19.47 20.96
N LEU A 19 33.24 20.06 20.03
CA LEU A 19 32.17 19.39 19.30
C LEU A 19 32.82 18.42 18.30
N VAL A 20 32.95 17.15 18.69
CA VAL A 20 33.32 16.07 17.77
C VAL A 20 32.11 15.83 16.87
N MET A 21 32.08 16.46 15.71
CA MET A 21 31.18 16.05 14.63
C MET A 21 31.61 14.64 14.19
N ALA A 22 30.87 13.62 14.64
CA ALA A 22 30.96 12.29 14.06
C ALA A 22 30.50 12.42 12.61
N ILE A 23 31.42 12.40 11.67
CA ILE A 23 31.13 12.22 10.24
C ILE A 23 30.60 10.79 10.13
N LEU A 24 29.27 10.66 10.11
CA LEU A 24 28.63 9.41 9.70
C LEU A 24 29.11 9.13 8.28
N PRO A 25 29.66 7.93 7.99
CA PRO A 25 29.97 7.58 6.62
C PRO A 25 28.71 7.75 5.79
N ALA A 26 28.81 8.51 4.68
CA ALA A 26 27.74 8.57 3.69
C ALA A 26 27.41 7.10 3.35
N GLN A 27 26.18 6.70 3.61
CA GLN A 27 25.67 5.42 3.14
C GLN A 27 25.87 5.46 1.63
N ALA A 28 26.75 4.61 1.12
CA ALA A 28 26.90 4.44 -0.30
C ALA A 28 25.51 4.08 -0.83
N ASP A 29 24.97 4.94 -1.69
CA ASP A 29 23.75 4.65 -2.42
C ASP A 29 23.92 3.27 -3.04
N ALA A 30 23.08 2.32 -2.65
CA ALA A 30 23.00 1.06 -3.34
C ALA A 30 22.80 1.40 -4.83
N PRO A 31 23.51 0.73 -5.76
CA PRO A 31 23.37 1.03 -7.18
C PRO A 31 21.88 1.03 -7.50
N ALA A 32 21.38 2.10 -8.11
CA ALA A 32 20.01 2.20 -8.56
C ALA A 32 19.75 0.92 -9.38
N ALA A 33 18.95 0.00 -8.81
CA ALA A 33 18.58 -1.20 -9.53
C ALA A 33 17.94 -0.71 -10.83
N ASP A 34 18.44 -1.18 -11.98
CA ASP A 34 17.85 -0.84 -13.27
C ASP A 34 16.37 -1.19 -13.22
N LEU A 35 15.51 -0.18 -13.11
CA LEU A 35 14.08 -0.38 -13.14
C LEU A 35 13.71 -1.06 -14.46
N PRO A 36 12.80 -2.05 -14.43
CA PRO A 36 12.40 -2.73 -15.66
C PRO A 36 11.82 -1.71 -16.65
N LYS A 37 12.00 -1.97 -17.94
CA LYS A 37 11.51 -1.08 -18.99
C LYS A 37 10.03 -1.27 -19.20
N ILE A 38 9.32 -0.17 -19.44
CA ILE A 38 7.94 -0.20 -19.91
C ILE A 38 7.94 -0.74 -21.34
N VAL A 39 7.15 -1.78 -21.57
CA VAL A 39 6.94 -2.40 -22.88
C VAL A 39 5.68 -1.80 -23.51
N ILE A 40 5.80 -1.38 -24.77
CA ILE A 40 4.64 -0.94 -25.56
C ILE A 40 3.98 -2.17 -26.18
N LEU A 41 2.67 -2.28 -26.01
CA LEU A 41 1.85 -3.36 -26.57
C LEU A 41 1.13 -2.85 -27.81
N ASP A 42 1.45 -3.43 -28.97
CA ASP A 42 0.83 -3.09 -30.26
C ASP A 42 0.54 -4.39 -31.03
N PRO A 43 -0.74 -4.75 -31.26
CA PRO A 43 -1.95 -4.02 -30.83
C PRO A 43 -2.15 -4.04 -29.30
N PRO A 44 -2.92 -3.08 -28.74
CA PRO A 44 -3.21 -3.04 -27.31
C PRO A 44 -3.90 -4.32 -26.83
N GLU A 45 -3.42 -4.90 -25.73
CA GLU A 45 -4.05 -6.07 -25.10
C GLU A 45 -5.48 -5.75 -24.66
N LYS A 46 -6.42 -6.67 -24.89
CA LYS A 46 -7.88 -6.49 -24.66
C LYS A 46 -8.45 -5.20 -25.30
N GLY A 47 -7.75 -4.63 -26.33
CA GLY A 47 -8.11 -3.37 -26.97
C GLY A 47 -8.03 -2.15 -26.03
N PHE A 48 -7.21 -2.20 -24.99
CA PHE A 48 -7.09 -1.13 -24.00
C PHE A 48 -5.66 -0.94 -23.48
N PHE A 49 -5.01 -1.98 -22.98
CA PHE A 49 -3.69 -1.89 -22.40
C PHE A 49 -2.62 -1.78 -23.49
N SER A 50 -2.00 -0.63 -23.60
CA SER A 50 -0.92 -0.36 -24.58
C SER A 50 0.46 -0.28 -23.93
N LYS A 51 0.53 -0.37 -22.58
CA LYS A 51 1.77 -0.36 -21.81
C LYS A 51 1.75 -1.47 -20.79
N SER A 52 2.90 -2.12 -20.58
CA SER A 52 3.12 -3.11 -19.54
C SER A 52 4.49 -2.92 -18.89
N LEU A 53 4.55 -3.09 -17.57
CA LEU A 53 5.78 -3.07 -16.76
C LEU A 53 5.76 -4.32 -15.89
N ASP A 54 6.77 -5.16 -15.97
CA ASP A 54 6.81 -6.40 -15.19
C ASP A 54 7.32 -6.16 -13.76
N PHE A 55 6.59 -6.67 -12.79
CA PHE A 55 7.03 -6.79 -11.41
C PHE A 55 7.12 -8.27 -11.02
N HIS A 56 8.29 -8.89 -11.25
CA HIS A 56 8.54 -10.29 -10.88
C HIS A 56 7.44 -11.28 -11.36
N GLY A 57 6.93 -11.08 -12.56
CA GLY A 57 5.88 -11.89 -13.16
C GLY A 57 4.45 -11.41 -12.86
N ILE A 58 4.29 -10.29 -12.19
CA ILE A 58 3.02 -9.57 -11.99
C ILE A 58 3.04 -8.35 -12.93
N PRO A 59 2.28 -8.34 -14.03
CA PRO A 59 2.28 -7.21 -14.95
C PRO A 59 1.52 -6.02 -14.36
N ILE A 60 2.12 -4.84 -14.48
CA ILE A 60 1.49 -3.55 -14.25
C ILE A 60 1.07 -3.04 -15.61
N LYS A 61 -0.23 -2.86 -15.85
CA LYS A 61 -0.80 -2.55 -17.16
C LYS A 61 -1.49 -1.20 -17.18
N ALA A 62 -1.37 -0.50 -18.29
CA ALA A 62 -1.99 0.80 -18.48
C ALA A 62 -2.36 1.06 -19.95
N SER A 63 -3.35 1.94 -20.14
CA SER A 63 -3.64 2.51 -21.46
C SER A 63 -2.58 3.56 -21.85
N HIS A 64 -2.58 4.00 -23.09
CA HIS A 64 -1.63 4.97 -23.62
C HIS A 64 -1.66 6.34 -22.91
N VAL A 65 -2.81 6.71 -22.32
CA VAL A 65 -2.98 8.02 -21.65
C VAL A 65 -2.32 8.10 -20.26
N VAL A 66 -2.05 6.95 -19.65
CA VAL A 66 -1.41 6.90 -18.33
C VAL A 66 0.07 7.27 -18.45
N SER A 67 0.58 8.10 -17.56
CA SER A 67 1.99 8.49 -17.55
C SER A 67 2.92 7.34 -17.13
N GLU A 68 4.16 7.37 -17.62
CA GLU A 68 5.19 6.41 -17.18
C GLU A 68 5.50 6.56 -15.68
N GLY A 69 5.44 7.80 -15.17
CA GLY A 69 5.61 8.07 -13.74
C GLY A 69 4.59 7.32 -12.88
N ALA A 70 3.34 7.18 -13.31
CA ALA A 70 2.34 6.40 -12.60
C ALA A 70 2.65 4.89 -12.63
N MET A 71 3.19 4.36 -13.73
CA MET A 71 3.58 2.97 -13.83
C MET A 71 4.76 2.66 -12.89
N TYR A 72 5.75 3.53 -12.80
CA TYR A 72 6.84 3.36 -11.84
C TYR A 72 6.39 3.57 -10.39
N ALA A 73 5.47 4.50 -10.14
CA ALA A 73 4.87 4.64 -8.82
C ALA A 73 4.11 3.37 -8.39
N ALA A 74 3.41 2.72 -9.31
CA ALA A 74 2.76 1.43 -9.06
C ALA A 74 3.80 0.32 -8.77
N TYR A 75 4.90 0.28 -9.52
CA TYR A 75 6.02 -0.63 -9.24
C TYR A 75 6.59 -0.44 -7.83
N GLU A 76 6.75 0.80 -7.39
CA GLU A 76 7.20 1.12 -6.02
C GLU A 76 6.21 0.63 -4.96
N ARG A 77 4.88 0.70 -5.20
CA ARG A 77 3.87 0.16 -4.27
C ARG A 77 3.99 -1.35 -4.13
N LEU A 78 4.11 -2.07 -5.25
CA LEU A 78 4.34 -3.52 -5.21
C LEU A 78 5.66 -3.86 -4.52
N SER A 79 6.72 -3.09 -4.80
CA SER A 79 8.01 -3.26 -4.13
C SER A 79 7.92 -3.06 -2.62
N LEU A 80 7.14 -2.08 -2.17
CA LEU A 80 6.95 -1.80 -0.76
C LEU A 80 6.24 -2.96 -0.04
N GLU A 81 5.14 -3.47 -0.60
CA GLU A 81 4.36 -4.55 0.01
C GLU A 81 5.04 -5.91 -0.09
N LEU A 82 5.76 -6.19 -1.19
CA LEU A 82 6.26 -7.53 -1.49
C LEU A 82 7.77 -7.70 -1.23
N ARG A 83 8.48 -6.67 -0.79
CA ARG A 83 9.95 -6.65 -0.59
C ARG A 83 10.50 -7.89 0.11
N HIS A 84 9.85 -8.35 1.16
CA HIS A 84 10.29 -9.48 1.98
C HIS A 84 9.35 -10.70 1.85
N LEU A 85 8.53 -10.72 0.80
CA LEU A 85 7.48 -11.72 0.58
C LEU A 85 7.65 -12.47 -0.75
N PRO A 86 8.82 -13.08 -1.04
CA PRO A 86 9.09 -13.70 -2.34
C PRO A 86 8.10 -14.83 -2.67
N GLN A 87 7.64 -15.59 -1.67
CA GLN A 87 6.67 -16.66 -1.92
C GLN A 87 5.26 -16.13 -2.18
N VAL A 88 4.87 -14.99 -1.55
CA VAL A 88 3.62 -14.30 -1.88
C VAL A 88 3.67 -13.81 -3.33
N THR A 89 4.76 -13.16 -3.71
CA THR A 89 4.99 -12.70 -5.10
C THR A 89 4.87 -13.86 -6.09
N ALA A 90 5.52 -14.99 -5.82
CA ALA A 90 5.44 -16.17 -6.68
C ALA A 90 4.01 -16.75 -6.76
N ASN A 91 3.27 -16.76 -5.66
CA ASN A 91 1.87 -17.22 -5.63
C ASN A 91 0.97 -16.29 -6.47
N LEU A 92 1.12 -14.98 -6.30
CA LEU A 92 0.37 -13.97 -7.07
C LEU A 92 0.65 -14.08 -8.57
N ALA A 93 1.92 -14.16 -8.97
CA ALA A 93 2.30 -14.36 -10.36
C ALA A 93 1.75 -15.66 -10.94
N ALA A 94 1.81 -16.76 -10.18
CA ALA A 94 1.24 -18.06 -10.59
C ALA A 94 -0.30 -18.02 -10.71
N ALA A 95 -0.97 -17.24 -9.86
CA ALA A 95 -2.40 -17.02 -9.92
C ALA A 95 -2.84 -16.12 -11.09
N GLY A 96 -1.91 -15.41 -11.72
CA GLY A 96 -2.18 -14.45 -12.79
C GLY A 96 -2.68 -13.11 -12.27
N ALA A 97 -2.12 -12.66 -11.14
CA ALA A 97 -2.38 -11.32 -10.61
C ALA A 97 -1.85 -10.25 -11.57
N GLU A 98 -2.60 -9.15 -11.68
CA GLU A 98 -2.26 -7.98 -12.49
C GLU A 98 -2.57 -6.71 -11.69
N LEU A 99 -1.80 -5.65 -11.91
CA LEU A 99 -2.12 -4.31 -11.43
C LEU A 99 -2.44 -3.41 -12.61
N GLU A 100 -3.65 -2.87 -12.65
CA GLU A 100 -4.19 -2.09 -13.76
C GLU A 100 -4.35 -0.62 -13.34
N ILE A 101 -3.84 0.31 -14.15
CA ILE A 101 -3.88 1.74 -13.82
C ILE A 101 -5.00 2.41 -14.62
N ILE A 102 -5.94 3.03 -13.90
CA ILE A 102 -6.99 3.87 -14.45
C ILE A 102 -6.41 5.27 -14.63
N GLY A 103 -6.34 5.77 -15.87
CA GLY A 103 -5.84 7.12 -16.13
C GLY A 103 -6.66 8.19 -15.40
N LYS A 104 -6.04 9.32 -15.07
CA LYS A 104 -6.68 10.41 -14.30
C LYS A 104 -7.97 10.97 -14.95
N ASP A 105 -8.07 10.87 -16.27
CA ASP A 105 -9.23 11.31 -17.05
C ASP A 105 -10.09 10.11 -17.54
N GLN A 106 -9.81 8.90 -17.07
CA GLN A 106 -10.58 7.69 -17.31
C GLN A 106 -11.42 7.32 -16.10
N VAL A 107 -12.33 6.39 -16.25
CA VAL A 107 -13.18 5.86 -15.18
C VAL A 107 -13.01 4.35 -15.04
N THR A 108 -13.45 3.80 -13.91
CA THR A 108 -13.27 2.36 -13.59
C THR A 108 -13.88 1.46 -14.68
N SER A 109 -15.03 1.84 -15.25
CA SER A 109 -15.70 1.07 -16.32
C SER A 109 -15.01 1.17 -17.69
N ASP A 110 -13.94 1.95 -17.84
CA ASP A 110 -13.12 1.91 -19.06
C ASP A 110 -12.20 0.69 -19.07
N LEU A 111 -11.86 0.13 -17.90
CA LEU A 111 -11.12 -1.13 -17.81
C LEU A 111 -11.90 -2.28 -18.43
N PRO A 112 -11.24 -3.18 -19.17
CA PRO A 112 -11.88 -4.29 -19.88
C PRO A 112 -12.80 -5.14 -19.01
N GLU A 113 -12.41 -5.37 -17.76
CA GLU A 113 -13.12 -6.21 -16.80
C GLU A 113 -14.47 -5.59 -16.37
N PHE A 114 -14.56 -4.25 -16.35
CA PHE A 114 -15.72 -3.51 -15.83
C PHE A 114 -16.55 -2.82 -16.91
N ARG A 115 -16.19 -2.93 -18.21
CA ARG A 115 -16.96 -2.33 -19.33
C ARG A 115 -18.43 -2.69 -19.32
N HIS A 116 -18.75 -3.90 -18.91
CA HIS A 116 -20.12 -4.40 -18.85
C HIS A 116 -20.98 -3.69 -17.79
N LEU A 117 -20.36 -2.95 -16.84
CA LEU A 117 -21.00 -2.17 -15.78
C LEU A 117 -21.15 -0.68 -16.13
N LYS A 118 -20.65 -0.22 -17.27
CA LYS A 118 -20.67 1.19 -17.65
C LYS A 118 -22.09 1.77 -17.60
N GLY A 119 -22.25 2.83 -16.79
CA GLY A 119 -23.54 3.52 -16.63
C GLY A 119 -24.63 2.75 -15.88
N LYS A 120 -24.35 1.56 -15.36
CA LYS A 120 -25.33 0.74 -14.63
C LYS A 120 -25.31 1.06 -13.15
N PRO A 121 -26.45 1.48 -12.55
CA PRO A 121 -26.59 1.54 -11.10
C PRO A 121 -26.48 0.14 -10.50
N LEU A 122 -25.77 -0.01 -9.40
CA LEU A 122 -25.56 -1.28 -8.71
C LEU A 122 -26.21 -1.23 -7.32
N GLU A 123 -26.95 -2.28 -6.98
CA GLU A 123 -27.63 -2.37 -5.69
C GLU A 123 -26.63 -2.37 -4.52
N GLU A 124 -25.52 -3.10 -4.67
CA GLU A 124 -24.41 -3.15 -3.71
C GLU A 124 -23.75 -1.79 -3.47
N TYR A 125 -23.92 -0.83 -4.38
CA TYR A 125 -23.44 0.55 -4.25
C TYR A 125 -24.56 1.55 -3.95
N ASN A 126 -25.69 1.08 -3.41
CA ASN A 126 -26.86 1.93 -3.10
C ASN A 126 -27.36 2.73 -4.32
N GLY A 127 -27.34 2.11 -5.49
CA GLY A 127 -27.78 2.73 -6.75
C GLY A 127 -26.76 3.63 -7.44
N LEU A 128 -25.54 3.74 -6.93
CA LEU A 128 -24.43 4.40 -7.65
C LEU A 128 -23.88 3.48 -8.73
N THR A 129 -23.32 4.07 -9.79
CA THR A 129 -22.52 3.32 -10.76
C THR A 129 -21.13 3.00 -10.18
N ILE A 130 -20.44 2.02 -10.77
CA ILE A 130 -19.05 1.71 -10.39
C ILE A 130 -18.15 2.95 -10.52
N ASP A 131 -18.35 3.79 -11.51
CA ASP A 131 -17.57 5.00 -11.76
C ASP A 131 -17.81 6.10 -10.69
N GLN A 132 -19.02 6.16 -10.16
CA GLN A 132 -19.35 7.06 -9.05
C GLN A 132 -18.81 6.56 -7.73
N ARG A 133 -18.75 5.23 -7.54
CA ARG A 133 -18.40 4.62 -6.25
C ARG A 133 -16.90 4.47 -6.07
N THR A 134 -16.14 4.09 -7.09
CA THR A 134 -14.76 3.64 -6.91
C THR A 134 -13.78 4.20 -7.95
N ARG A 135 -12.52 4.31 -7.55
CA ARG A 135 -11.33 4.58 -8.38
C ARG A 135 -10.24 3.54 -8.14
N GLY A 136 -10.60 2.41 -7.53
CA GLY A 136 -9.77 1.25 -7.29
C GLY A 136 -10.64 0.04 -7.04
N MET A 137 -10.14 -1.14 -7.37
CA MET A 137 -10.80 -2.44 -7.18
C MET A 137 -9.77 -3.47 -6.79
N GLY A 138 -10.02 -4.18 -5.70
CA GLY A 138 -9.21 -5.31 -5.28
C GLY A 138 -9.48 -6.59 -6.09
N GLY A 139 -8.63 -7.58 -5.92
CA GLY A 139 -8.75 -8.90 -6.56
C GLY A 139 -7.57 -9.21 -7.48
N LEU A 140 -7.68 -10.30 -8.28
CA LEU A 140 -6.59 -10.70 -9.19
C LEU A 140 -6.26 -9.64 -10.24
N HIS A 141 -7.25 -8.93 -10.73
CA HIS A 141 -7.10 -7.74 -11.58
C HIS A 141 -7.30 -6.53 -10.69
N THR A 142 -6.28 -6.25 -9.87
CA THR A 142 -6.29 -5.09 -9.00
C THR A 142 -6.18 -3.82 -9.82
N SER A 143 -6.94 -2.79 -9.47
CA SER A 143 -6.82 -1.50 -10.14
C SER A 143 -6.76 -0.33 -9.17
N CYS A 144 -6.12 0.77 -9.61
CA CYS A 144 -6.07 2.04 -8.88
C CYS A 144 -5.91 3.23 -9.84
N GLY A 145 -6.27 4.42 -9.37
CA GLY A 145 -6.21 5.64 -10.16
C GLY A 145 -4.80 6.22 -10.30
N GLU A 146 -4.46 6.71 -11.48
CA GLU A 146 -3.21 7.43 -11.74
C GLU A 146 -3.04 8.63 -10.79
N GLU A 147 -4.12 9.37 -10.52
CA GLU A 147 -4.11 10.52 -9.63
C GLU A 147 -3.74 10.14 -8.18
N ASN A 148 -4.11 8.94 -7.75
CA ASN A 148 -3.76 8.42 -6.42
C ASN A 148 -2.29 8.01 -6.36
N LEU A 149 -1.79 7.28 -7.35
CA LEU A 149 -0.38 6.90 -7.47
C LEU A 149 0.55 8.11 -7.46
N LEU A 150 0.18 9.17 -8.19
CA LEU A 150 0.95 10.41 -8.31
C LEU A 150 0.69 11.43 -7.20
N ARG A 151 -0.18 11.12 -6.23
CA ARG A 151 -0.54 12.03 -5.13
C ARG A 151 -1.06 13.38 -5.61
N LEU A 152 -1.85 13.38 -6.68
CA LEU A 152 -2.42 14.62 -7.21
C LEU A 152 -3.51 15.18 -6.27
N LYS A 153 -3.59 16.51 -6.16
CA LYS A 153 -4.61 17.18 -5.32
C LYS A 153 -6.05 16.95 -5.81
N THR A 154 -6.21 16.50 -7.05
CA THR A 154 -7.49 16.13 -7.65
C THR A 154 -7.98 14.76 -7.24
N ASP A 155 -7.14 13.97 -6.55
CA ASP A 155 -7.51 12.65 -6.05
C ASP A 155 -8.57 12.78 -4.95
N ARG A 156 -9.71 12.11 -5.14
CA ARG A 156 -10.79 12.08 -4.12
C ARG A 156 -10.37 11.40 -2.81
N TYR A 157 -9.33 10.59 -2.87
CA TYR A 157 -8.76 9.87 -1.73
C TYR A 157 -7.45 10.49 -1.26
N TYR A 158 -7.22 11.75 -1.58
CA TYR A 158 -5.97 12.45 -1.26
C TYR A 158 -5.52 12.21 0.18
N GLY A 159 -4.27 11.79 0.36
CA GLY A 159 -3.71 11.39 1.65
C GLY A 159 -3.80 9.89 1.96
N ARG A 160 -4.58 9.11 1.18
CA ARG A 160 -4.70 7.65 1.31
C ARG A 160 -4.06 6.96 0.11
N ASP A 161 -3.43 5.81 0.30
CA ASP A 161 -2.89 5.01 -0.80
C ASP A 161 -3.86 3.89 -1.18
N ILE A 162 -4.74 4.20 -2.11
CA ILE A 162 -5.74 3.25 -2.58
C ILE A 162 -5.09 2.09 -3.33
N CYS A 163 -3.94 2.33 -3.98
CA CYS A 163 -3.23 1.26 -4.66
C CYS A 163 -2.73 0.17 -3.70
N LEU A 164 -2.13 0.57 -2.56
CA LEU A 164 -1.76 -0.35 -1.50
C LEU A 164 -3.00 -1.08 -0.92
N HIS A 165 -4.09 -0.35 -0.67
CA HIS A 165 -5.32 -0.92 -0.16
C HIS A 165 -5.86 -2.04 -1.07
N GLU A 166 -6.02 -1.74 -2.34
CA GLU A 166 -6.60 -2.70 -3.30
C GLU A 166 -5.65 -3.88 -3.56
N PHE A 167 -4.33 -3.62 -3.57
CA PHE A 167 -3.37 -4.71 -3.75
C PHE A 167 -3.25 -5.60 -2.51
N ALA A 168 -3.48 -5.08 -1.31
CA ALA A 168 -3.62 -5.88 -0.10
C ALA A 168 -4.76 -6.91 -0.20
N HIS A 169 -5.89 -6.55 -0.82
CA HIS A 169 -6.96 -7.52 -1.14
C HIS A 169 -6.47 -8.63 -2.09
N CYS A 170 -5.64 -8.29 -3.09
CA CYS A 170 -5.03 -9.28 -3.97
C CYS A 170 -4.10 -10.24 -3.20
N ILE A 171 -3.23 -9.71 -2.33
CA ILE A 171 -2.36 -10.51 -1.46
C ILE A 171 -3.21 -11.50 -0.64
N ARG A 172 -4.28 -11.03 -0.03
CA ARG A 172 -5.15 -11.84 0.82
C ARG A 172 -5.89 -12.91 0.03
N SER A 173 -6.36 -12.60 -1.15
CA SER A 173 -7.18 -13.52 -1.97
C SER A 173 -6.37 -14.58 -2.71
N ALA A 174 -5.13 -14.29 -3.09
CA ALA A 174 -4.33 -15.16 -3.97
C ALA A 174 -2.87 -15.35 -3.56
N GLY A 175 -2.34 -14.51 -2.68
CA GLY A 175 -0.93 -14.56 -2.28
C GLY A 175 -0.66 -15.46 -1.09
N VAL A 176 -1.65 -15.67 -0.21
CA VAL A 176 -1.48 -16.40 1.06
C VAL A 176 -2.49 -17.52 1.22
N SER A 177 -2.17 -18.48 2.09
CA SER A 177 -3.05 -19.62 2.38
C SER A 177 -4.20 -19.23 3.33
N ARG A 178 -5.22 -20.11 3.40
CA ARG A 178 -6.33 -19.94 4.34
C ARG A 178 -5.87 -19.87 5.79
N GLU A 179 -4.80 -20.59 6.16
CA GLU A 179 -4.26 -20.59 7.53
C GLU A 179 -3.64 -19.22 7.87
N VAL A 180 -2.98 -18.57 6.91
CA VAL A 180 -2.45 -17.21 7.11
C VAL A 180 -3.61 -16.22 7.21
N ASN A 181 -4.60 -16.31 6.32
CA ASN A 181 -5.80 -15.48 6.39
C ASN A 181 -6.54 -15.62 7.72
N ALA A 182 -6.68 -16.86 8.23
CA ALA A 182 -7.35 -17.12 9.51
C ALA A 182 -6.66 -16.42 10.70
N ARG A 183 -5.34 -16.18 10.65
CA ARG A 183 -4.65 -15.39 11.69
C ARG A 183 -5.10 -13.93 11.69
N PHE A 184 -5.28 -13.33 10.51
CA PHE A 184 -5.79 -11.97 10.38
C PHE A 184 -7.27 -11.87 10.74
N ASP A 185 -8.09 -12.88 10.38
CA ASP A 185 -9.51 -12.94 10.77
C ASP A 185 -9.67 -13.02 12.29
N GLN A 186 -8.84 -13.84 12.95
CA GLN A 186 -8.82 -13.92 14.40
C GLN A 186 -8.35 -12.61 15.04
N GLN A 187 -7.38 -11.93 14.44
CA GLN A 187 -6.91 -10.64 14.94
C GLN A 187 -7.97 -9.56 14.78
N PHE A 188 -8.65 -9.51 13.64
CA PHE A 188 -9.82 -8.65 13.42
C PHE A 188 -10.85 -8.81 14.56
N GLN A 189 -11.25 -10.05 14.85
CA GLN A 189 -12.19 -10.31 15.92
C GLN A 189 -11.67 -9.86 17.29
N ARG A 190 -10.40 -10.16 17.63
CA ARG A 190 -9.81 -9.71 18.89
C ARG A 190 -9.79 -8.19 19.02
N SER A 191 -9.51 -7.47 17.93
CA SER A 191 -9.53 -6.01 17.92
C SER A 191 -10.93 -5.45 18.16
N LEU A 192 -11.94 -6.04 17.52
CA LEU A 192 -13.34 -5.65 17.76
C LEU A 192 -13.80 -5.95 19.20
N ASP A 193 -13.44 -7.11 19.75
CA ASP A 193 -13.76 -7.50 21.14
C ASP A 193 -13.17 -6.53 22.17
N LYS A 194 -12.05 -5.87 21.83
CA LYS A 194 -11.42 -4.79 22.62
C LYS A 194 -12.07 -3.41 22.38
N GLY A 195 -13.09 -3.33 21.54
CA GLY A 195 -13.75 -2.07 21.17
C GLY A 195 -12.92 -1.18 20.21
N LEU A 196 -11.89 -1.74 19.54
CA LEU A 196 -11.12 -1.04 18.54
C LEU A 196 -11.83 -1.09 17.17
N TRP A 197 -11.56 -0.12 16.30
CA TRP A 197 -12.05 -0.06 14.92
C TRP A 197 -13.58 0.00 14.76
N VAL A 198 -14.31 0.21 15.85
CA VAL A 198 -15.77 0.26 15.85
C VAL A 198 -16.25 1.43 14.99
N LYS A 199 -17.22 1.17 14.10
CA LYS A 199 -17.78 2.16 13.15
C LYS A 199 -16.72 2.79 12.23
N SER A 200 -15.61 2.10 11.98
CA SER A 200 -14.64 2.46 10.94
C SER A 200 -14.78 1.53 9.72
N TYR A 201 -14.20 1.92 8.60
CA TYR A 201 -14.14 1.04 7.43
C TYR A 201 -13.30 -0.21 7.71
N ALA A 202 -12.18 -0.07 8.44
CA ALA A 202 -11.39 -1.20 8.93
C ALA A 202 -12.18 -2.18 9.81
N GLY A 203 -13.22 -1.71 10.52
CA GLY A 203 -14.08 -2.54 11.37
C GLY A 203 -15.24 -3.22 10.64
N SER A 204 -15.37 -3.07 9.32
CA SER A 204 -16.52 -3.59 8.57
C SER A 204 -16.46 -5.10 8.32
N ASN A 205 -15.30 -5.62 7.96
CA ASN A 205 -15.05 -7.03 7.73
C ASN A 205 -13.53 -7.32 7.74
N PRO A 206 -13.10 -8.62 7.80
CA PRO A 206 -11.68 -8.98 7.87
C PRO A 206 -10.86 -8.55 6.65
N ASP A 207 -11.46 -8.49 5.46
CA ASP A 207 -10.74 -8.12 4.24
C ASP A 207 -10.39 -6.62 4.25
N GLU A 208 -11.37 -5.77 4.61
CA GLU A 208 -11.14 -4.33 4.78
C GLU A 208 -10.23 -4.03 5.97
N PHE A 209 -10.33 -4.81 7.04
CA PHE A 209 -9.41 -4.69 8.16
C PHE A 209 -7.96 -4.87 7.74
N PHE A 210 -7.66 -5.92 6.97
CA PHE A 210 -6.31 -6.17 6.48
C PHE A 210 -5.84 -5.04 5.55
N ALA A 211 -6.66 -4.64 4.58
CA ALA A 211 -6.30 -3.61 3.60
C ALA A 211 -6.11 -2.23 4.25
N GLU A 212 -7.02 -1.82 5.12
CA GLU A 212 -6.92 -0.54 5.85
C GLU A 212 -5.71 -0.52 6.80
N THR A 213 -5.51 -1.57 7.59
CA THR A 213 -4.38 -1.63 8.53
C THR A 213 -3.04 -1.77 7.81
N THR A 214 -3.00 -2.33 6.60
CA THR A 214 -1.82 -2.30 5.71
C THR A 214 -1.45 -0.85 5.36
N MET A 215 -2.41 0.00 4.99
CA MET A 215 -2.11 1.42 4.75
C MET A 215 -1.53 2.09 6.00
N TRP A 216 -2.07 1.81 7.19
CA TRP A 216 -1.49 2.33 8.45
C TRP A 216 -0.08 1.84 8.68
N TYR A 217 0.17 0.55 8.49
CA TYR A 217 1.49 -0.04 8.68
C TYR A 217 2.55 0.62 7.79
N PHE A 218 2.20 0.94 6.54
CA PHE A 218 3.10 1.65 5.62
C PHE A 218 3.03 3.19 5.71
N GLY A 219 2.27 3.73 6.65
CA GLY A 219 2.19 5.19 6.87
C GLY A 219 1.47 5.96 5.78
N THR A 220 0.57 5.29 5.06
CA THR A 220 -0.10 5.86 3.87
C THR A 220 -1.60 6.09 4.06
N HIS A 221 -2.13 5.88 5.26
CA HIS A 221 -3.52 6.15 5.58
C HIS A 221 -3.70 7.62 6.01
N GLY A 222 -4.51 8.38 5.27
CA GLY A 222 -4.64 9.83 5.46
C GLY A 222 -5.84 10.26 6.29
N ASP A 223 -6.99 9.58 6.21
CA ASP A 223 -8.23 10.03 6.87
C ASP A 223 -8.94 8.90 7.59
N LEU A 224 -9.64 9.30 8.66
CA LEU A 224 -10.30 8.43 9.62
C LEU A 224 -11.75 8.80 9.80
N ASN A 225 -12.60 8.32 8.92
CA ASN A 225 -14.05 8.40 9.09
C ASN A 225 -14.56 7.36 10.11
N MET A 226 -14.06 7.43 11.34
CA MET A 226 -14.50 6.55 12.43
C MET A 226 -14.93 7.36 13.65
N THR A 227 -15.77 6.77 14.48
CA THR A 227 -16.17 7.34 15.77
C THR A 227 -15.31 6.81 16.90
N GLY A 228 -15.13 7.60 17.96
CA GLY A 228 -14.32 7.23 19.13
C GLY A 228 -12.85 7.62 19.01
N VAL A 229 -12.00 6.93 19.77
CA VAL A 229 -10.56 7.14 19.74
C VAL A 229 -10.02 6.68 18.40
N LYS A 230 -9.26 7.54 17.74
CA LYS A 230 -8.66 7.28 16.43
C LYS A 230 -7.17 7.04 16.58
N PRO A 231 -6.58 6.08 15.84
CA PRO A 231 -5.13 5.99 15.76
C PRO A 231 -4.56 7.24 15.09
N GLU A 232 -3.39 7.67 15.52
CA GLU A 232 -2.59 8.62 14.75
C GLU A 232 -2.20 7.95 13.42
N ASN A 233 -2.03 8.76 12.36
CA ASN A 233 -1.64 8.21 11.06
C ASN A 233 -0.22 7.62 11.12
N GLY A 234 -0.03 6.49 10.45
CA GLY A 234 1.27 5.83 10.33
C GLY A 234 1.50 4.66 11.29
N PRO A 235 2.64 3.97 11.14
CA PRO A 235 2.95 2.74 11.85
C PRO A 235 2.99 2.90 13.37
N GLU A 236 3.54 4.01 13.87
CA GLU A 236 3.60 4.27 15.32
C GLU A 236 2.19 4.51 15.91
N GLY A 237 1.32 5.18 15.15
CA GLY A 237 -0.08 5.35 15.54
C GLY A 237 -0.83 4.02 15.60
N LEU A 238 -0.63 3.15 14.60
CA LEU A 238 -1.18 1.80 14.59
C LEU A 238 -0.65 0.99 15.78
N LYS A 239 0.65 1.01 16.02
CA LYS A 239 1.30 0.29 17.12
C LYS A 239 0.78 0.71 18.50
N LYS A 240 0.51 2.01 18.68
CA LYS A 240 -0.05 2.55 19.93
C LYS A 240 -1.51 2.18 20.09
N TYR A 241 -2.29 2.17 19.01
CA TYR A 241 -3.73 1.95 19.03
C TYR A 241 -4.09 0.47 19.08
N ASP A 242 -3.46 -0.34 18.22
CA ASP A 242 -3.69 -1.80 18.10
C ASP A 242 -2.34 -2.53 17.96
N PRO A 243 -1.60 -2.70 19.07
CA PRO A 243 -0.25 -3.26 19.04
C PRO A 243 -0.19 -4.70 18.53
N GLU A 244 -1.26 -5.48 18.72
CA GLU A 244 -1.31 -6.86 18.24
C GLU A 244 -1.48 -6.93 16.72
N THR A 245 -2.31 -6.06 16.16
CA THR A 245 -2.44 -5.91 14.70
C THR A 245 -1.13 -5.41 14.09
N PHE A 246 -0.50 -4.40 14.71
CA PHE A 246 0.81 -3.94 14.27
C PHE A 246 1.84 -5.08 14.26
N ALA A 247 1.94 -5.85 15.35
CA ALA A 247 2.90 -6.95 15.45
C ALA A 247 2.65 -8.04 14.40
N LEU A 248 1.38 -8.37 14.13
CA LEU A 248 1.02 -9.38 13.12
C LEU A 248 1.38 -8.91 11.70
N LEU A 249 1.12 -7.64 11.37
CA LEU A 249 1.51 -7.05 10.08
C LEU A 249 3.03 -6.95 9.95
N ASP A 250 3.72 -6.59 11.03
CA ASP A 250 5.18 -6.51 11.06
C ASP A 250 5.83 -7.89 10.86
N ASP A 251 5.27 -8.93 11.49
CA ASP A 251 5.68 -10.31 11.23
C ASP A 251 5.42 -10.75 9.79
N PHE A 252 4.30 -10.34 9.23
CA PHE A 252 3.93 -10.68 7.87
C PHE A 252 4.82 -9.95 6.86
N TYR A 253 4.83 -8.62 6.86
CA TYR A 253 5.54 -7.81 5.87
C TYR A 253 7.07 -7.90 5.96
N ASN A 254 7.62 -8.37 7.08
CA ASN A 254 9.05 -8.70 7.21
C ASN A 254 9.36 -10.19 6.95
N GLY A 255 8.42 -10.95 6.39
CA GLY A 255 8.65 -12.34 5.98
C GLY A 255 8.86 -13.33 7.14
N ARG A 256 8.47 -12.97 8.37
CA ARG A 256 8.60 -13.86 9.53
C ARG A 256 7.49 -14.90 9.63
N ILE A 257 6.39 -14.71 8.89
CA ILE A 257 5.34 -15.72 8.74
C ILE A 257 5.69 -16.65 7.57
N PRO A 258 5.84 -17.97 7.79
CA PRO A 258 6.08 -18.90 6.70
C PRO A 258 4.92 -18.91 5.71
N ILE A 259 5.21 -18.66 4.44
CA ILE A 259 4.24 -18.67 3.35
C ILE A 259 4.41 -19.95 2.53
N LYS A 260 3.34 -20.71 2.37
CA LYS A 260 3.32 -21.91 1.54
C LYS A 260 3.16 -21.54 0.06
N LYS A 261 3.77 -22.33 -0.82
CA LYS A 261 3.42 -22.31 -2.24
C LYS A 261 1.97 -22.72 -2.39
N LEU A 262 1.21 -21.96 -3.16
CA LEU A 262 -0.17 -22.27 -3.49
C LEU A 262 -0.22 -22.94 -4.86
N ASP A 263 -1.06 -23.95 -4.99
CA ASP A 263 -1.36 -24.52 -6.30
C ASP A 263 -2.28 -23.54 -7.05
N PRO A 264 -2.01 -23.24 -8.33
CA PRO A 264 -2.91 -22.43 -9.12
C PRO A 264 -4.28 -23.10 -9.18
N ALA A 265 -5.34 -22.29 -9.00
CA ALA A 265 -6.71 -22.80 -9.02
C ALA A 265 -6.95 -23.66 -10.28
N PRO A 266 -7.55 -24.87 -10.15
CA PRO A 266 -7.79 -25.73 -11.30
C PRO A 266 -8.72 -25.02 -12.29
N GLY A 267 -8.22 -24.70 -13.49
CA GLY A 267 -9.00 -24.13 -14.58
C GLY A 267 -8.41 -22.95 -15.33
N ARG A 268 -7.37 -22.29 -14.82
CA ARG A 268 -6.68 -21.19 -15.54
C ARG A 268 -5.43 -21.72 -16.27
N LYS A 269 -5.63 -22.39 -17.42
CA LYS A 269 -4.54 -22.60 -18.38
C LYS A 269 -4.11 -21.21 -18.87
N ARG A 270 -2.82 -20.83 -18.68
CA ARG A 270 -2.20 -19.72 -19.43
C ARG A 270 -2.54 -19.94 -20.90
N ARG A 271 -3.29 -19.04 -21.49
CA ARG A 271 -3.32 -18.97 -22.95
C ARG A 271 -1.93 -18.46 -23.33
N ALA A 272 -1.13 -19.36 -23.90
CA ALA A 272 0.11 -18.94 -24.56
C ALA A 272 -0.27 -17.88 -25.60
N SER A 273 0.35 -16.73 -25.46
CA SER A 273 0.33 -15.64 -26.42
C SER A 273 1.01 -16.04 -27.72
#